data_a2ffb0553237b8590613440d6da96547
#
_entry.id   a2ffb0553237b8590613440d6da96547
#
_cell.length_a   1.000
_cell.length_b   1.000
_cell.length_c   1.000
_cell.angle_alpha   90.00
_cell.angle_beta   90.00
_cell.angle_gamma   90.00
#
_symmetry.space_group_name_H-M   'P 1'
#
loop_
_entity.id
_entity.type
_entity.pdbx_description
1 polymer ?
#
loop_
_entity_poly.entity_id
_entity_poly.type
_entity_poly.pdbx_seq_one_letter_code
_entity_poly.pdbx_strand_id
1 'polypeptide(L)'
;TCIPGALDNPELRKAKALAEAMGLSIQHLPLHRHKGVDSILFLIDDEVELSEKGKQPEKRKIPANTIVINTNSIQKEYSDFNILHECIHYYEHYLFFRLQEMHHNDVLRMETQEIELPEDNEKISNPVYWMEKQADRGAYGLMMPVTFMRGLMAEKRRTLRPYAHEGEKYEQIGLRISAELCLPHFRVKARMIQ
;
A
#
# COMPACT_ATOMS: atom_id res chain seq x y z
N THR A 1 -12.71 2.54 8.09
CA THR A 1 -12.52 3.95 8.48
C THR A 1 -11.92 4.65 7.29
N CYS A 2 -12.54 5.74 6.83
CA CYS A 2 -12.03 6.51 5.70
C CYS A 2 -11.36 7.77 6.26
N ILE A 3 -10.25 8.16 5.68
CA ILE A 3 -9.65 9.47 5.97
C ILE A 3 -10.70 10.54 5.61
N PRO A 4 -11.10 11.39 6.54
CA PRO A 4 -12.16 12.37 6.28
C PRO A 4 -11.86 13.25 5.06
N GLY A 5 -12.80 13.36 4.14
CA GLY A 5 -12.69 14.17 2.93
C GLY A 5 -11.93 13.53 1.75
N ALA A 6 -11.17 12.44 1.96
CA ALA A 6 -10.41 11.81 0.88
C ALA A 6 -11.31 11.19 -0.20
N LEU A 7 -12.46 10.66 0.18
CA LEU A 7 -13.42 10.07 -0.77
C LEU A 7 -14.18 11.13 -1.56
N ASP A 8 -14.40 12.30 -0.97
CA ASP A 8 -15.18 13.38 -1.57
C ASP A 8 -14.33 14.28 -2.48
N ASN A 9 -13.01 14.29 -2.26
CA ASN A 9 -12.08 15.07 -3.06
C ASN A 9 -11.22 14.17 -3.96
N PRO A 10 -11.46 14.17 -5.30
CA PRO A 10 -10.68 13.37 -6.24
C PRO A 10 -9.15 13.62 -6.20
N GLU A 11 -8.74 14.84 -5.87
CA GLU A 11 -7.31 15.18 -5.79
C GLU A 11 -6.64 14.53 -4.57
N LEU A 12 -7.33 14.42 -3.43
CA LEU A 12 -6.80 13.74 -2.25
C LEU A 12 -6.77 12.21 -2.39
N ARG A 13 -7.36 11.65 -3.44
CA ARG A 13 -7.21 10.23 -3.79
C ARG A 13 -5.87 9.93 -4.49
N LYS A 14 -5.19 10.95 -4.98
CA LYS A 14 -3.82 10.80 -5.52
C LYS A 14 -2.88 10.58 -4.34
N ALA A 15 -2.16 9.47 -4.35
CA ALA A 15 -1.32 9.02 -3.25
C ALA A 15 -0.38 10.12 -2.73
N LYS A 16 0.31 10.79 -3.65
CA LYS A 16 1.24 11.87 -3.31
C LYS A 16 0.53 13.07 -2.66
N ALA A 17 -0.60 13.51 -3.21
CA ALA A 17 -1.36 14.65 -2.67
C ALA A 17 -1.90 14.36 -1.28
N LEU A 18 -2.33 13.11 -1.01
CA LEU A 18 -2.76 12.70 0.32
C LEU A 18 -1.60 12.72 1.31
N ALA A 19 -0.47 12.14 0.96
CA ALA A 19 0.72 12.12 1.82
C ALA A 19 1.18 13.57 2.15
N GLU A 20 1.26 14.44 1.16
CA GLU A 20 1.58 15.85 1.34
C GLU A 20 0.58 16.59 2.27
N ALA A 21 -0.72 16.34 2.09
CA ALA A 21 -1.77 16.91 2.95
C ALA A 21 -1.69 16.40 4.40
N MET A 22 -1.12 15.21 4.62
CA MET A 22 -0.84 14.64 5.95
C MET A 22 0.51 15.09 6.53
N GLY A 23 1.29 15.90 5.81
CA GLY A 23 2.61 16.35 6.23
C GLY A 23 3.70 15.29 6.08
N LEU A 24 3.47 14.26 5.24
CA LEU A 24 4.43 13.21 4.96
C LEU A 24 5.29 13.56 3.75
N SER A 25 6.58 13.32 3.84
CA SER A 25 7.49 13.35 2.69
C SER A 25 7.62 11.98 2.04
N ILE A 26 7.94 11.94 0.74
CA ILE A 26 8.09 10.68 0.00
C ILE A 26 9.49 10.65 -0.61
N GLN A 27 10.20 9.55 -0.40
CA GLN A 27 11.50 9.28 -1.01
C GLN A 27 11.50 7.91 -1.70
N HIS A 28 12.16 7.82 -2.86
CA HIS A 28 12.36 6.57 -3.58
C HIS A 28 13.83 6.19 -3.45
N LEU A 29 14.13 5.11 -2.72
CA LEU A 29 15.49 4.72 -2.37
C LEU A 29 15.73 3.23 -2.58
N PRO A 30 16.95 2.84 -3.04
CA PRO A 30 17.34 1.44 -3.20
C PRO A 30 17.80 0.87 -1.85
N LEU A 31 16.87 0.39 -1.01
CA LEU A 31 17.20 -0.15 0.31
C LEU A 31 18.01 -1.45 0.23
N HIS A 32 19.09 -1.57 1.03
CA HIS A 32 20.06 -2.65 0.89
C HIS A 32 19.55 -3.99 1.45
N ARG A 33 19.08 -4.02 2.67
CA ARG A 33 18.79 -5.28 3.39
C ARG A 33 17.31 -5.66 3.43
N HIS A 34 16.47 -4.83 2.87
CA HIS A 34 15.01 -4.99 2.95
C HIS A 34 14.47 -5.72 1.73
N LYS A 35 14.94 -6.97 1.49
CA LYS A 35 14.34 -7.81 0.45
C LYS A 35 12.92 -8.18 0.86
N GLY A 36 11.96 -7.91 -0.02
CA GLY A 36 10.54 -8.17 0.25
C GLY A 36 9.83 -7.04 0.98
N VAL A 37 10.53 -5.97 1.37
CA VAL A 37 9.92 -4.74 1.91
C VAL A 37 9.72 -3.75 0.78
N ASP A 38 8.49 -3.40 0.52
CA ASP A 38 8.10 -2.50 -0.58
C ASP A 38 8.15 -1.03 -0.17
N SER A 39 7.78 -0.72 1.05
CA SER A 39 7.82 0.63 1.62
C SER A 39 8.08 0.60 3.12
N ILE A 40 8.51 1.74 3.67
CA ILE A 40 8.73 1.95 5.10
C ILE A 40 8.24 3.34 5.47
N LEU A 41 7.42 3.43 6.53
CA LEU A 41 7.05 4.68 7.16
C LEU A 41 8.00 4.98 8.34
N PHE A 42 8.72 6.09 8.27
CA PHE A 42 9.57 6.58 9.35
C PHE A 42 8.80 7.60 10.19
N LEU A 43 8.48 7.26 11.43
CA LEU A 43 7.81 8.15 12.38
C LEU A 43 8.78 9.02 13.18
N ILE A 44 10.07 8.64 13.19
CA ILE A 44 11.19 9.38 13.80
C ILE A 44 12.35 9.46 12.81
N ASP A 45 13.32 10.32 13.13
CA ASP A 45 14.58 10.37 12.38
C ASP A 45 15.35 9.05 12.56
N ASP A 46 15.78 8.48 11.46
CA ASP A 46 16.51 7.20 11.46
C ASP A 46 17.53 7.16 10.31
N GLU A 47 18.27 6.06 10.23
CA GLU A 47 19.29 5.82 9.22
C GLU A 47 19.02 4.51 8.47
N VAL A 48 19.09 4.53 7.16
CA VAL A 48 18.98 3.35 6.30
C VAL A 48 20.23 3.12 5.50
N GLU A 49 20.48 1.86 5.16
CA GLU A 49 21.56 1.47 4.28
C GLU A 49 21.03 1.32 2.84
N LEU A 50 21.61 2.07 1.91
CA LEU A 50 21.27 2.04 0.50
C LEU A 50 22.17 1.08 -0.25
N SER A 51 21.64 0.38 -1.25
CA SER A 51 22.41 -0.52 -2.12
C SER A 51 22.06 -0.30 -3.58
N GLU A 52 22.96 0.36 -4.28
CA GLU A 52 22.91 0.43 -5.74
C GLU A 52 23.83 -0.63 -6.35
N LYS A 53 23.41 -1.25 -7.46
CA LYS A 53 24.20 -2.27 -8.16
C LYS A 53 25.57 -1.73 -8.56
N GLY A 54 26.63 -2.36 -8.08
CA GLY A 54 28.02 -1.99 -8.37
C GLY A 54 28.60 -0.89 -7.49
N LYS A 55 27.88 -0.42 -6.48
CA LYS A 55 28.37 0.55 -5.49
C LYS A 55 28.51 -0.10 -4.11
N GLN A 56 29.36 0.47 -3.27
CA GLN A 56 29.42 0.12 -1.86
C GLN A 56 28.13 0.64 -1.15
N PRO A 57 27.62 -0.10 -0.16
CA PRO A 57 26.48 0.37 0.62
C PRO A 57 26.77 1.72 1.27
N GLU A 58 25.80 2.61 1.19
CA GLU A 58 25.88 3.97 1.75
C GLU A 58 24.78 4.15 2.80
N LYS A 59 25.14 4.76 3.94
CA LYS A 59 24.17 5.11 4.98
C LYS A 59 23.54 6.48 4.70
N ARG A 60 22.23 6.55 4.83
CA ARG A 60 21.47 7.77 4.60
C ARG A 60 20.49 8.04 5.74
N LYS A 61 20.55 9.26 6.27
CA LYS A 61 19.58 9.74 7.26
C LYS A 61 18.23 10.02 6.59
N ILE A 62 17.19 9.51 7.21
CA ILE A 62 15.80 9.70 6.80
C ILE A 62 15.11 10.51 7.91
N PRO A 63 14.53 11.67 7.59
CA PRO A 63 13.81 12.46 8.59
C PRO A 63 12.50 11.78 8.99
N ALA A 64 12.01 12.11 10.16
CA ALA A 64 10.68 11.71 10.64
C ALA A 64 9.58 12.10 9.64
N ASN A 65 8.46 11.41 9.71
CA ASN A 65 7.30 11.58 8.81
C ASN A 65 7.66 11.41 7.34
N THR A 66 8.50 10.41 7.04
CA THR A 66 8.93 10.11 5.67
C THR A 66 8.49 8.70 5.27
N ILE A 67 7.83 8.60 4.12
CA ILE A 67 7.57 7.33 3.43
C ILE A 67 8.74 7.07 2.49
N VAL A 68 9.42 5.94 2.67
CA VAL A 68 10.45 5.46 1.75
C VAL A 68 9.90 4.32 0.91
N ILE A 69 9.88 4.49 -0.41
CA ILE A 69 9.54 3.44 -1.37
C ILE A 69 10.82 2.76 -1.81
N ASN A 70 10.88 1.43 -1.64
CA ASN A 70 12.05 0.63 -1.97
C ASN A 70 12.12 0.34 -3.48
N THR A 71 13.01 1.02 -4.18
CA THR A 71 13.18 0.84 -5.63
C THR A 71 13.83 -0.48 -6.03
N ASN A 72 14.38 -1.25 -5.08
CA ASN A 72 14.92 -2.59 -5.32
C ASN A 72 13.85 -3.70 -5.21
N SER A 73 12.71 -3.43 -4.60
CA SER A 73 11.64 -4.41 -4.37
C SER A 73 10.46 -4.18 -5.29
N ILE A 74 10.02 -2.94 -5.46
CA ILE A 74 8.75 -2.62 -6.11
C ILE A 74 8.92 -2.14 -7.55
N GLN A 75 8.00 -2.55 -8.43
CA GLN A 75 7.81 -1.91 -9.72
C GLN A 75 7.19 -0.52 -9.51
N LYS A 76 7.68 0.46 -10.25
CA LYS A 76 7.29 1.87 -10.11
C LYS A 76 5.78 2.09 -10.18
N GLU A 77 5.08 1.26 -10.94
CA GLU A 77 3.63 1.29 -11.14
C GLU A 77 2.83 1.04 -9.85
N TYR A 78 3.44 0.37 -8.87
CA TYR A 78 2.77 0.03 -7.61
C TYR A 78 3.07 1.00 -6.47
N SER A 79 3.90 2.02 -6.72
CA SER A 79 4.30 2.98 -5.68
C SER A 79 3.13 3.71 -5.05
N ASP A 80 2.10 4.06 -5.82
CA ASP A 80 0.92 4.78 -5.32
C ASP A 80 0.14 3.96 -4.29
N PHE A 81 0.00 2.64 -4.51
CA PHE A 81 -0.64 1.78 -3.52
C PHE A 81 0.14 1.78 -2.20
N ASN A 82 1.46 1.66 -2.26
CA ASN A 82 2.31 1.61 -1.08
C ASN A 82 2.32 2.96 -0.35
N ILE A 83 2.32 4.08 -1.07
CA ILE A 83 2.17 5.41 -0.45
C ILE A 83 0.85 5.50 0.32
N LEU A 84 -0.26 5.07 -0.28
CA LEU A 84 -1.57 5.07 0.40
C LEU A 84 -1.62 4.12 1.59
N HIS A 85 -0.98 2.96 1.49
CA HIS A 85 -0.85 2.00 2.57
C HIS A 85 -0.14 2.64 3.78
N GLU A 86 1.00 3.31 3.56
CA GLU A 86 1.72 4.02 4.61
C GLU A 86 0.92 5.22 5.18
N CYS A 87 0.14 5.90 4.35
CA CYS A 87 -0.78 6.95 4.83
C CYS A 87 -1.84 6.39 5.78
N ILE A 88 -2.35 5.18 5.53
CA ILE A 88 -3.29 4.53 6.46
C ILE A 88 -2.59 4.15 7.76
N HIS A 89 -1.36 3.62 7.70
CA HIS A 89 -0.58 3.37 8.90
C HIS A 89 -0.37 4.65 9.73
N TYR A 90 0.00 5.73 9.08
CA TYR A 90 0.16 7.01 9.76
C TYR A 90 -1.14 7.51 10.40
N TYR A 91 -2.27 7.36 9.72
CA TYR A 91 -3.56 7.84 10.22
C TYR A 91 -4.17 6.96 11.33
N GLU A 92 -4.19 5.64 11.11
CA GLU A 92 -4.91 4.70 11.99
C GLU A 92 -4.02 4.17 13.12
N HIS A 93 -2.72 4.01 12.87
CA HIS A 93 -1.83 3.26 13.76
C HIS A 93 -0.76 4.13 14.43
N TYR A 94 -0.66 5.42 14.09
CA TYR A 94 0.36 6.33 14.62
C TYR A 94 0.45 6.30 16.15
N LEU A 95 -0.68 6.39 16.84
CA LEU A 95 -0.69 6.37 18.32
C LEU A 95 -0.21 5.04 18.90
N PHE A 96 -0.54 3.92 18.27
CA PHE A 96 -0.04 2.62 18.70
C PHE A 96 1.48 2.57 18.63
N PHE A 97 2.07 2.99 17.52
CA PHE A 97 3.52 2.98 17.37
C PHE A 97 4.22 3.99 18.28
N ARG A 98 3.66 5.17 18.46
CA ARG A 98 4.19 6.16 19.40
C ARG A 98 4.14 5.70 20.84
N LEU A 99 3.14 4.94 21.24
CA LEU A 99 3.07 4.35 22.59
C LEU A 99 4.07 3.19 22.75
N GLN A 100 4.35 2.43 21.71
CA GLN A 100 5.37 1.38 21.71
C GLN A 100 6.80 1.95 21.75
N GLU A 101 7.03 3.16 21.24
CA GLU A 101 8.32 3.87 21.31
C GLU A 101 8.90 3.92 22.71
N MET A 102 8.05 3.91 23.74
CA MET A 102 8.49 3.88 25.13
C MET A 102 9.21 2.57 25.52
N HIS A 103 9.16 1.53 24.66
CA HIS A 103 9.66 0.21 24.98
C HIS A 103 10.63 -0.40 23.96
N HIS A 104 10.57 -0.06 22.66
CA HIS A 104 11.46 -0.62 21.61
C HIS A 104 11.66 0.32 20.43
N ASN A 105 12.89 0.73 20.16
CA ASN A 105 13.26 1.57 19.00
C ASN A 105 12.96 0.89 17.64
N ASP A 106 12.87 -0.44 17.57
CA ASP A 106 12.67 -1.19 16.33
C ASP A 106 11.23 -1.14 15.80
N VAL A 107 10.27 -0.77 16.65
CA VAL A 107 8.84 -0.73 16.29
C VAL A 107 8.45 0.57 15.56
N LEU A 108 9.35 1.54 15.50
CA LEU A 108 9.12 2.83 14.82
C LEU A 108 9.35 2.78 13.31
N ARG A 109 9.78 1.62 12.82
CA ARG A 109 9.80 1.27 11.39
C ARG A 109 8.65 0.32 11.13
N MET A 110 7.74 0.75 10.29
CA MET A 110 6.76 -0.17 9.73
C MET A 110 7.28 -0.63 8.38
N GLU A 111 7.67 -1.87 8.32
CA GLU A 111 8.11 -2.51 7.10
C GLU A 111 6.92 -3.26 6.50
N THR A 112 6.47 -2.83 5.34
CA THR A 112 5.47 -3.58 4.57
C THR A 112 6.17 -4.83 4.01
N GLN A 113 6.04 -5.93 4.72
CA GLN A 113 6.45 -7.24 4.22
C GLN A 113 5.24 -7.92 3.58
N GLU A 114 5.47 -8.67 2.49
CA GLU A 114 4.54 -9.74 2.14
C GLU A 114 4.55 -10.73 3.31
N ILE A 115 3.57 -10.59 4.19
CA ILE A 115 3.44 -11.49 5.33
C ILE A 115 3.05 -12.84 4.76
N GLU A 116 4.00 -13.78 4.74
CA GLU A 116 3.66 -15.20 4.60
C GLU A 116 2.57 -15.49 5.63
N LEU A 117 1.42 -15.94 5.14
CA LEU A 117 0.25 -16.12 5.98
C LEU A 117 0.59 -17.12 7.09
N PRO A 118 0.69 -16.71 8.37
CA PRO A 118 0.90 -17.65 9.47
C PRO A 118 -0.26 -18.65 9.50
N GLU A 119 -0.05 -19.84 10.04
CA GLU A 119 -1.11 -20.84 10.23
C GLU A 119 -2.28 -20.25 11.02
N ASP A 120 -3.52 -20.67 10.74
CA ASP A 120 -4.77 -19.96 11.06
C ASP A 120 -4.95 -19.49 12.51
N ASN A 121 -4.33 -20.15 13.48
CA ASN A 121 -4.46 -19.81 14.91
C ASN A 121 -3.54 -18.68 15.40
N GLU A 122 -2.40 -18.42 14.74
CA GLU A 122 -1.47 -17.34 15.10
C GLU A 122 -1.90 -15.98 14.53
N LYS A 123 -2.67 -15.97 13.45
CA LYS A 123 -3.17 -14.75 12.80
C LYS A 123 -4.07 -13.92 13.71
N ILE A 124 -4.91 -14.59 14.51
CA ILE A 124 -5.94 -13.93 15.33
C ILE A 124 -5.31 -13.12 16.48
N SER A 125 -4.13 -13.50 16.96
CA SER A 125 -3.47 -12.89 18.12
C SER A 125 -2.40 -11.84 17.76
N ASN A 126 -2.05 -11.68 16.47
CA ASN A 126 -1.00 -10.75 16.06
C ASN A 126 -1.57 -9.38 15.67
N PRO A 127 -1.41 -8.33 16.50
CA PRO A 127 -1.94 -7.00 16.18
C PRO A 127 -1.32 -6.39 14.92
N VAL A 128 -0.04 -6.65 14.63
CA VAL A 128 0.65 -6.15 13.43
C VAL A 128 0.00 -6.71 12.17
N TYR A 129 -0.32 -8.01 12.14
CA TYR A 129 -1.04 -8.61 11.02
C TYR A 129 -2.37 -7.89 10.72
N TRP A 130 -3.12 -7.53 11.77
CA TRP A 130 -4.38 -6.82 11.59
C TRP A 130 -4.20 -5.38 11.12
N MET A 131 -3.16 -4.70 11.59
CA MET A 131 -2.81 -3.36 11.13
C MET A 131 -2.45 -3.36 9.64
N GLU A 132 -1.64 -4.34 9.20
CA GLU A 132 -1.34 -4.52 7.77
C GLU A 132 -2.61 -4.75 6.94
N LYS A 133 -3.52 -5.61 7.41
CA LYS A 133 -4.81 -5.85 6.74
C LYS A 133 -5.70 -4.60 6.71
N GLN A 134 -5.66 -3.77 7.74
CA GLN A 134 -6.40 -2.51 7.77
C GLN A 134 -5.79 -1.50 6.80
N ALA A 135 -4.47 -1.39 6.76
CA ALA A 135 -3.76 -0.52 5.83
C ALA A 135 -4.02 -0.92 4.37
N ASP A 136 -3.94 -2.20 4.04
CA ASP A 136 -4.30 -2.73 2.73
C ASP A 136 -5.73 -2.36 2.34
N ARG A 137 -6.70 -2.63 3.22
CA ARG A 137 -8.12 -2.32 2.96
C ARG A 137 -8.36 -0.84 2.77
N GLY A 138 -7.69 0.01 3.57
CA GLY A 138 -7.77 1.46 3.45
C GLY A 138 -7.19 1.94 2.12
N ALA A 139 -5.99 1.47 1.75
CA ALA A 139 -5.36 1.79 0.48
C ALA A 139 -6.22 1.37 -0.72
N TYR A 140 -6.77 0.14 -0.72
CA TYR A 140 -7.73 -0.28 -1.74
C TYR A 140 -8.98 0.58 -1.77
N GLY A 141 -9.51 0.97 -0.60
CA GLY A 141 -10.69 1.82 -0.49
C GLY A 141 -10.48 3.19 -1.13
N LEU A 142 -9.28 3.75 -0.99
CA LEU A 142 -8.90 5.03 -1.57
C LEU A 142 -8.65 4.93 -3.08
N MET A 143 -7.87 3.93 -3.53
CA MET A 143 -7.57 3.74 -4.96
C MET A 143 -8.79 3.30 -5.76
N MET A 144 -9.58 2.42 -5.20
CA MET A 144 -10.69 1.74 -5.87
C MET A 144 -11.99 1.88 -5.06
N PRO A 145 -12.56 3.10 -4.92
CA PRO A 145 -13.85 3.28 -4.27
C PRO A 145 -14.93 2.38 -4.90
N VAL A 146 -15.85 1.85 -4.09
CA VAL A 146 -16.88 0.89 -4.55
C VAL A 146 -17.69 1.43 -5.73
N THR A 147 -18.08 2.69 -5.68
CA THR A 147 -18.83 3.36 -6.76
C THR A 147 -18.03 3.43 -8.06
N PHE A 148 -16.76 3.77 -7.97
CA PHE A 148 -15.84 3.80 -9.11
C PHE A 148 -15.66 2.40 -9.70
N MET A 149 -15.39 1.39 -8.86
CA MET A 149 -15.23 0.00 -9.32
C MET A 149 -16.48 -0.55 -9.97
N ARG A 150 -17.67 -0.29 -9.42
CA ARG A 150 -18.93 -0.69 -10.02
C ARG A 150 -19.12 -0.05 -11.42
N GLY A 151 -18.74 1.21 -11.57
CA GLY A 151 -18.76 1.89 -12.87
C GLY A 151 -17.83 1.23 -13.90
N LEU A 152 -16.57 0.99 -13.52
CA LEU A 152 -15.60 0.30 -14.37
C LEU A 152 -16.06 -1.12 -14.74
N MET A 153 -16.53 -1.90 -13.76
CA MET A 153 -17.03 -3.26 -14.03
C MET A 153 -18.19 -3.24 -15.02
N ALA A 154 -19.15 -2.33 -14.85
CA ALA A 154 -20.28 -2.19 -15.76
C ALA A 154 -19.83 -1.79 -17.18
N GLU A 155 -18.89 -0.87 -17.30
CA GLU A 155 -18.29 -0.46 -18.57
C GLU A 155 -17.58 -1.63 -19.26
N LYS A 156 -16.67 -2.31 -18.57
CA LYS A 156 -15.93 -3.43 -19.16
C LYS A 156 -16.84 -4.60 -19.54
N ARG A 157 -17.90 -4.86 -18.75
CA ARG A 157 -18.88 -5.89 -19.06
C ARG A 157 -19.60 -5.65 -20.39
N ARG A 158 -19.91 -4.40 -20.72
CA ARG A 158 -20.56 -4.04 -22.00
C ARG A 158 -19.72 -4.37 -23.23
N THR A 159 -18.40 -4.40 -23.09
CA THR A 159 -17.44 -4.65 -24.17
C THR A 159 -17.06 -6.13 -24.32
N LEU A 160 -17.58 -7.02 -23.45
CA LEU A 160 -17.32 -8.44 -23.52
C LEU A 160 -18.30 -9.17 -24.41
N ARG A 161 -17.82 -10.26 -25.04
CA ARG A 161 -18.67 -11.11 -25.88
C ARG A 161 -19.81 -11.72 -25.07
N PRO A 162 -21.04 -11.77 -25.58
CA PRO A 162 -22.23 -12.26 -24.83
C PRO A 162 -22.16 -13.74 -24.43
N TYR A 163 -21.33 -14.54 -25.12
CA TYR A 163 -21.30 -16.01 -24.99
C TYR A 163 -20.23 -16.56 -24.03
N ALA A 164 -19.44 -15.72 -23.36
CA ALA A 164 -18.50 -16.19 -22.35
C ALA A 164 -19.25 -16.57 -21.07
N HIS A 165 -18.79 -17.64 -20.39
CA HIS A 165 -19.29 -18.00 -19.05
C HIS A 165 -19.06 -16.86 -18.05
N GLU A 166 -19.94 -16.71 -17.06
CA GLU A 166 -19.86 -15.60 -16.11
C GLU A 166 -18.51 -15.52 -15.36
N GLY A 167 -17.91 -16.70 -15.02
CA GLY A 167 -16.58 -16.73 -14.42
C GLY A 167 -15.49 -16.20 -15.34
N GLU A 168 -15.53 -16.53 -16.64
CA GLU A 168 -14.59 -16.01 -17.63
C GLU A 168 -14.78 -14.50 -17.84
N LYS A 169 -16.03 -14.03 -17.87
CA LYS A 169 -16.31 -12.60 -17.94
C LYS A 169 -15.72 -11.85 -16.76
N TYR A 170 -15.90 -12.40 -15.55
CA TYR A 170 -15.38 -11.79 -14.33
C TYR A 170 -13.84 -11.70 -14.36
N GLU A 171 -13.16 -12.76 -14.80
CA GLU A 171 -11.73 -12.79 -14.97
C GLU A 171 -11.25 -11.75 -15.99
N GLN A 172 -11.90 -11.68 -17.15
CA GLN A 172 -11.59 -10.72 -18.20
C GLN A 172 -11.81 -9.25 -17.79
N ILE A 173 -12.87 -9.00 -17.01
CA ILE A 173 -13.12 -7.69 -16.41
C ILE A 173 -11.97 -7.31 -15.48
N GLY A 174 -11.58 -8.22 -14.59
CA GLY A 174 -10.48 -8.01 -13.65
C GLY A 174 -9.16 -7.69 -14.35
N LEU A 175 -8.82 -8.44 -15.40
CA LEU A 175 -7.61 -8.21 -16.21
C LEU A 175 -7.62 -6.83 -16.88
N ARG A 176 -8.75 -6.41 -17.46
CA ARG A 176 -8.86 -5.10 -18.12
C ARG A 176 -8.76 -3.95 -17.13
N ILE A 177 -9.41 -4.07 -15.97
CA ILE A 177 -9.31 -3.06 -14.90
C ILE A 177 -7.89 -3.01 -14.36
N SER A 178 -7.25 -4.17 -14.16
CA SER A 178 -5.85 -4.28 -13.74
C SER A 178 -4.91 -3.52 -14.69
N ALA A 179 -5.04 -3.73 -15.99
CA ALA A 179 -4.25 -3.04 -17.00
C ALA A 179 -4.50 -1.52 -17.02
N GLU A 180 -5.76 -1.10 -16.85
CA GLU A 180 -6.13 0.33 -16.86
C GLU A 180 -5.64 1.07 -15.62
N LEU A 181 -5.72 0.42 -14.44
CA LEU A 181 -5.30 1.02 -13.17
C LEU A 181 -3.81 0.79 -12.86
N CYS A 182 -3.09 0.05 -13.70
CA CYS A 182 -1.70 -0.38 -13.45
C CYS A 182 -1.55 -1.05 -12.08
N LEU A 183 -2.49 -1.95 -11.72
CA LEU A 183 -2.52 -2.67 -10.46
C LEU A 183 -2.40 -4.18 -10.67
N PRO A 184 -1.80 -4.93 -9.73
CA PRO A 184 -1.80 -6.38 -9.80
C PRO A 184 -3.22 -6.94 -9.88
N HIS A 185 -3.41 -7.92 -10.78
CA HIS A 185 -4.73 -8.51 -11.03
C HIS A 185 -5.39 -9.10 -9.77
N PHE A 186 -4.62 -9.75 -8.90
CA PHE A 186 -5.15 -10.31 -7.65
C PHE A 186 -5.73 -9.23 -6.71
N ARG A 187 -5.13 -8.03 -6.69
CA ARG A 187 -5.60 -6.88 -5.91
C ARG A 187 -6.95 -6.37 -6.45
N VAL A 188 -7.04 -6.22 -7.76
CA VAL A 188 -8.29 -5.81 -8.42
C VAL A 188 -9.39 -6.83 -8.17
N LYS A 189 -9.11 -8.14 -8.32
CA LYS A 189 -10.07 -9.21 -8.02
C LYS A 189 -10.55 -9.18 -6.57
N ALA A 190 -9.65 -9.02 -5.62
CA ALA A 190 -10.02 -8.91 -4.20
C ALA A 190 -11.01 -7.75 -3.96
N ARG A 191 -10.86 -6.63 -4.67
CA ARG A 191 -11.75 -5.48 -4.56
C ARG A 191 -13.09 -5.67 -5.28
N MET A 192 -13.11 -6.39 -6.39
CA MET A 192 -14.35 -6.69 -7.14
C MET A 192 -15.33 -7.58 -6.35
N ILE A 193 -14.84 -8.37 -5.40
CA ILE A 193 -15.64 -9.30 -4.57
C ILE A 193 -16.27 -8.59 -3.36
N GLN A 194 -15.75 -7.47 -2.93
CA GLN A 194 -16.27 -6.66 -1.82
C GLN A 194 -17.45 -5.78 -2.25
#